data_4ccb2855c0f11b95245e36728290df62
#
_entry.id   4ccb2855c0f11b95245e36728290df62
#
_cell.length_a   1.000
_cell.length_b   1.000
_cell.length_c   1.000
_cell.angle_alpha   90.00
_cell.angle_beta   90.00
_cell.angle_gamma   90.00
#
_symmetry.space_group_name_H-M   'P 1'
#
loop_
_entity.id
_entity.type
_entity.pdbx_description
1 polymer ?
#
loop_
_entity_poly.entity_id
_entity_poly.type
_entity_poly.pdbx_seq_one_letter_code
_entity_poly.pdbx_strand_id
1 'polypeptide(L)'
;LGQNEAITMKQTRRAYSLSTFVFFMSLLILAAMHHPSHASEPSLSLNREHASAFARLALKGLSREYPNKPEHVLAGAADLKAPVALHPAFYGSYDWHSSVHGHWMLLRLLRLFPDLNEAGEIRRVLDAHLTAENLAVEAAYFGRKESKPFERPYGWAWLLKLAQELNGWDDAQGKVWAKNLRPLADIVVVRYLEFFPKQNYPIRTGVHPNTAFGLTFAHDFARAAGDSRLTALVQERARFYFGADALVPAAWEPGGADFFSPTLIEADLMRRVLGPDEFPVWFARFLPGAAKGEPKALFQPATVTDRTDPQLVHLDGLNLSRAWCMRSIAAALPLQNPARAALEASADRHATAALAHVASGDYAGEHWLASFAVYLLSDRPGN
;
A
#
# COMPACT_ATOMS: atom_id res chain seq x y z
N LEU A 1 -45.92 -44.87 43.16
CA LEU A 1 -45.54 -46.26 42.97
C LEU A 1 -44.12 -46.28 42.40
N GLY A 2 -43.11 -46.58 43.10
CA GLY A 2 -42.67 -47.54 44.09
C GLY A 2 -41.19 -47.66 43.87
N GLN A 3 -40.49 -47.41 44.93
CA GLN A 3 -39.57 -48.18 45.79
C GLN A 3 -38.18 -48.40 45.17
N ASN A 4 -37.17 -47.76 45.78
CA ASN A 4 -36.21 -48.30 46.77
C ASN A 4 -35.47 -49.54 46.35
N GLU A 5 -34.13 -49.48 46.33
CA GLU A 5 -33.30 -50.26 47.27
C GLU A 5 -31.85 -49.77 47.28
N ALA A 6 -31.43 -49.48 48.52
CA ALA A 6 -30.07 -49.28 48.93
C ALA A 6 -29.45 -50.59 49.33
N ILE A 7 -28.19 -50.87 48.98
CA ILE A 7 -27.40 -51.93 49.65
C ILE A 7 -26.02 -51.34 50.00
N THR A 8 -25.80 -51.46 51.30
CA THR A 8 -24.65 -51.03 52.12
C THR A 8 -23.65 -52.21 52.28
N MET A 9 -22.43 -51.85 52.67
CA MET A 9 -21.35 -52.62 53.33
C MET A 9 -20.40 -53.42 52.45
N LYS A 10 -19.12 -53.48 52.71
CA LYS A 10 -18.34 -53.57 53.94
C LYS A 10 -16.89 -53.19 53.76
N GLN A 11 -16.34 -52.55 54.77
CA GLN A 11 -14.90 -52.42 55.03
C GLN A 11 -14.23 -53.75 55.25
N THR A 12 -12.94 -53.88 54.78
CA THR A 12 -11.96 -54.69 55.47
C THR A 12 -10.61 -54.02 55.36
N ARG A 13 -10.13 -53.61 56.56
CA ARG A 13 -8.73 -53.20 56.82
C ARG A 13 -7.88 -54.46 56.85
N ARG A 14 -6.69 -54.41 56.25
CA ARG A 14 -5.53 -55.16 56.74
C ARG A 14 -4.28 -54.34 56.57
N ALA A 15 -3.65 -54.08 57.71
CA ALA A 15 -2.31 -53.55 57.87
C ALA A 15 -1.29 -54.67 57.79
N TYR A 16 -0.18 -54.46 57.16
CA TYR A 16 1.16 -55.03 57.46
C TYR A 16 2.17 -53.98 57.04
N SER A 17 2.87 -53.38 57.97
CA SER A 17 4.14 -53.58 58.60
C SER A 17 5.39 -53.50 57.69
N LEU A 18 6.10 -52.40 57.91
CA LEU A 18 7.55 -52.11 57.96
C LEU A 18 8.55 -52.90 57.09
N SER A 19 9.46 -52.08 56.59
CA SER A 19 10.89 -52.26 56.33
C SER A 19 11.29 -52.69 54.93
N THR A 20 11.82 -51.75 54.20
CA THR A 20 13.16 -51.90 53.63
C THR A 20 13.71 -50.58 53.12
N PHE A 21 14.87 -50.21 53.58
CA PHE A 21 15.75 -49.15 53.11
C PHE A 21 16.13 -49.39 51.67
N VAL A 22 15.85 -48.44 50.76
CA VAL A 22 16.56 -48.46 49.50
C VAL A 22 16.78 -47.01 49.02
N PHE A 23 18.01 -46.69 48.91
CA PHE A 23 18.66 -45.67 48.11
C PHE A 23 17.74 -44.79 47.26
N PHE A 24 17.57 -43.53 47.62
CA PHE A 24 17.16 -42.48 46.72
C PHE A 24 18.41 -41.89 46.06
N MET A 25 18.73 -42.39 44.90
CA MET A 25 19.62 -41.72 43.96
C MET A 25 18.84 -40.54 43.37
N SER A 26 19.20 -39.34 43.79
CA SER A 26 18.64 -38.08 43.27
C SER A 26 19.04 -37.94 41.84
N LEU A 27 18.18 -38.33 40.90
CA LEU A 27 18.25 -37.95 39.52
C LEU A 27 17.70 -36.53 39.39
N LEU A 28 18.59 -35.53 39.46
CA LEU A 28 18.29 -34.17 39.02
C LEU A 28 18.05 -34.24 37.51
N ILE A 29 16.80 -34.38 37.14
CA ILE A 29 16.35 -34.06 35.78
C ILE A 29 16.39 -32.54 35.70
N LEU A 30 17.46 -32.01 35.13
CA LEU A 30 17.53 -30.66 34.63
C LEU A 30 16.50 -30.61 33.46
N ALA A 31 15.27 -30.25 33.76
CA ALA A 31 14.32 -29.81 32.75
C ALA A 31 14.92 -28.54 32.19
N ALA A 32 15.74 -28.67 31.14
CA ALA A 32 16.05 -27.56 30.24
C ALA A 32 14.71 -27.06 29.75
N MET A 33 14.26 -25.96 30.33
CA MET A 33 13.19 -25.15 29.74
C MET A 33 13.68 -24.74 28.33
N HIS A 34 13.34 -25.57 27.35
CA HIS A 34 13.33 -25.09 25.98
C HIS A 34 12.31 -23.97 25.96
N HIS A 35 12.80 -22.77 26.17
CA HIS A 35 12.08 -21.60 25.62
C HIS A 35 12.05 -21.90 24.11
N PRO A 36 10.88 -22.01 23.50
CA PRO A 36 10.85 -21.94 22.05
C PRO A 36 11.53 -20.60 21.74
N SER A 37 12.69 -20.66 21.10
CA SER A 37 13.24 -19.51 20.44
C SER A 37 12.07 -19.02 19.58
N HIS A 38 11.48 -17.88 19.92
CA HIS A 38 10.71 -17.14 18.95
C HIS A 38 11.71 -16.90 17.82
N ALA A 39 11.70 -17.80 16.83
CA ALA A 39 12.19 -17.48 15.52
C ALA A 39 11.43 -16.18 15.18
N SER A 40 12.14 -15.07 15.19
CA SER A 40 11.58 -13.80 14.77
C SER A 40 10.95 -14.08 13.42
N GLU A 41 9.62 -13.94 13.33
CA GLU A 41 8.94 -14.04 12.05
C GLU A 41 9.75 -13.20 11.06
N PRO A 42 10.02 -13.70 9.84
CA PRO A 42 10.88 -12.99 8.91
C PRO A 42 10.28 -11.59 8.74
N SER A 43 11.06 -10.58 9.11
CA SER A 43 10.59 -9.20 8.99
C SER A 43 10.12 -9.00 7.55
N LEU A 44 8.86 -8.62 7.35
CA LEU A 44 8.27 -8.34 6.05
C LEU A 44 9.04 -7.18 5.43
N SER A 45 10.16 -7.47 4.79
CA SER A 45 11.07 -6.50 4.17
C SER A 45 11.34 -6.90 2.72
N LEU A 46 11.56 -5.90 1.89
CA LEU A 46 11.94 -6.11 0.51
C LEU A 46 13.37 -6.70 0.48
N ASN A 47 13.48 -7.92 0.00
CA ASN A 47 14.76 -8.58 -0.23
C ASN A 47 15.09 -8.64 -1.74
N ARG A 48 16.30 -9.10 -2.08
CA ARG A 48 16.76 -9.19 -3.47
C ARG A 48 15.92 -10.12 -4.33
N GLU A 49 15.45 -11.23 -3.79
CA GLU A 49 14.62 -12.20 -4.50
C GLU A 49 13.25 -11.60 -4.88
N HIS A 50 12.59 -10.95 -3.90
CA HIS A 50 11.36 -10.20 -4.15
C HIS A 50 11.59 -9.08 -5.17
N ALA A 51 12.68 -8.32 -5.01
CA ALA A 51 13.02 -7.22 -5.92
C ALA A 51 13.17 -7.70 -7.36
N SER A 52 13.89 -8.82 -7.58
CA SER A 52 14.07 -9.43 -8.90
C SER A 52 12.75 -9.95 -9.48
N ALA A 53 11.92 -10.65 -8.66
CA ALA A 53 10.62 -11.13 -9.10
C ALA A 53 9.69 -9.98 -9.53
N PHE A 54 9.59 -8.94 -8.72
CA PHE A 54 8.74 -7.77 -9.02
C PHE A 54 9.26 -6.95 -10.20
N ALA A 55 10.58 -6.81 -10.36
CA ALA A 55 11.16 -6.17 -11.53
C ALA A 55 10.75 -6.88 -12.82
N ARG A 56 10.80 -8.23 -12.86
CA ARG A 56 10.38 -9.01 -14.04
C ARG A 56 8.90 -8.81 -14.37
N LEU A 57 8.01 -8.68 -13.37
CA LEU A 57 6.59 -8.41 -13.60
C LEU A 57 6.40 -7.05 -14.30
N ALA A 58 7.06 -5.99 -13.83
CA ALA A 58 6.99 -4.68 -14.47
C ALA A 58 7.58 -4.70 -15.88
N LEU A 59 8.77 -5.26 -16.06
CA LEU A 59 9.44 -5.34 -17.38
C LEU A 59 8.58 -6.06 -18.42
N LYS A 60 7.86 -7.13 -18.01
CA LYS A 60 6.90 -7.84 -18.88
C LYS A 60 5.71 -6.97 -19.27
N GLY A 61 5.23 -6.10 -18.34
CA GLY A 61 4.05 -5.26 -18.53
C GLY A 61 4.31 -3.97 -19.30
N LEU A 62 5.38 -3.24 -18.98
CA LEU A 62 5.58 -1.86 -19.45
C LEU A 62 5.73 -1.72 -20.97
N SER A 63 6.20 -2.73 -21.66
CA SER A 63 6.30 -2.75 -23.13
C SER A 63 5.16 -3.51 -23.81
N ARG A 64 4.15 -3.94 -23.05
CA ARG A 64 2.99 -4.66 -23.55
C ARG A 64 1.86 -3.69 -23.85
N GLU A 65 1.59 -3.42 -25.12
CA GLU A 65 0.58 -2.44 -25.54
C GLU A 65 -0.86 -2.95 -25.33
N TYR A 66 -1.12 -4.25 -25.46
CA TYR A 66 -2.47 -4.83 -25.37
C TYR A 66 -2.53 -6.04 -24.43
N PRO A 67 -3.70 -6.24 -23.71
CA PRO A 67 -4.89 -5.39 -23.67
C PRO A 67 -4.62 -4.06 -23.00
N ASN A 68 -5.34 -2.98 -23.40
CA ASN A 68 -5.19 -1.64 -22.84
C ASN A 68 -6.53 -0.93 -22.71
N LYS A 69 -6.71 -0.21 -21.60
CA LYS A 69 -7.86 0.64 -21.29
C LYS A 69 -7.41 2.11 -21.30
N PRO A 70 -7.51 2.81 -22.43
CA PRO A 70 -6.88 4.13 -22.59
C PRO A 70 -7.60 5.27 -21.86
N GLU A 71 -8.84 5.10 -21.39
CA GLU A 71 -9.68 6.17 -20.79
C GLU A 71 -9.70 7.48 -21.59
N HIS A 72 -9.55 7.37 -22.91
CA HIS A 72 -9.37 8.47 -23.84
C HIS A 72 -10.71 9.00 -24.36
N VAL A 73 -10.91 10.33 -24.27
CA VAL A 73 -12.10 10.99 -24.80
C VAL A 73 -11.84 11.37 -26.25
N LEU A 74 -12.70 10.88 -27.15
CA LEU A 74 -12.68 11.20 -28.58
C LEU A 74 -13.50 12.47 -28.82
N ALA A 75 -12.86 13.55 -29.22
CA ALA A 75 -13.53 14.77 -29.70
C ALA A 75 -13.85 14.72 -31.21
N GLY A 76 -13.23 13.80 -31.94
CA GLY A 76 -13.42 13.54 -33.34
C GLY A 76 -12.71 12.28 -33.82
N ALA A 77 -12.94 11.87 -35.05
CA ALA A 77 -12.36 10.64 -35.62
C ALA A 77 -10.81 10.62 -35.63
N ALA A 78 -10.16 11.78 -35.69
CA ALA A 78 -8.71 11.90 -35.65
C ALA A 78 -8.11 11.56 -34.27
N ASP A 79 -8.93 11.48 -33.22
CA ASP A 79 -8.50 11.10 -31.88
C ASP A 79 -8.40 9.59 -31.71
N LEU A 80 -8.90 8.80 -32.63
CA LEU A 80 -8.78 7.34 -32.59
C LEU A 80 -7.34 6.94 -32.92
N LYS A 81 -6.57 6.65 -31.89
CA LYS A 81 -5.14 6.29 -31.98
C LYS A 81 -4.85 5.08 -31.11
N ALA A 82 -3.79 4.33 -31.47
CA ALA A 82 -3.26 3.26 -30.65
C ALA A 82 -2.68 3.81 -29.33
N PRO A 83 -2.64 3.01 -28.25
CA PRO A 83 -2.10 3.43 -26.95
C PRO A 83 -0.70 4.02 -27.04
N VAL A 84 0.23 3.39 -27.77
CA VAL A 84 1.59 3.89 -27.95
C VAL A 84 1.67 5.23 -28.64
N ALA A 85 0.72 5.54 -29.53
CA ALA A 85 0.66 6.84 -30.21
C ALA A 85 0.04 7.95 -29.34
N LEU A 86 -0.79 7.58 -28.35
CA LEU A 86 -1.37 8.50 -27.37
C LEU A 86 -0.39 8.79 -26.24
N HIS A 87 0.26 7.73 -25.73
CA HIS A 87 1.05 7.71 -24.50
C HIS A 87 2.39 6.98 -24.70
N PRO A 88 3.32 7.55 -25.51
CA PRO A 88 4.55 6.84 -25.86
C PRO A 88 5.47 6.55 -24.67
N ALA A 89 5.35 7.30 -23.58
CA ALA A 89 6.09 7.01 -22.36
C ALA A 89 5.36 5.98 -21.47
N PHE A 90 4.02 5.93 -21.50
CA PHE A 90 3.22 5.16 -20.54
C PHE A 90 2.14 4.31 -21.20
N TYR A 91 2.38 3.78 -22.39
CA TYR A 91 1.44 2.97 -23.17
C TYR A 91 1.29 1.53 -22.67
N GLY A 92 2.29 1.03 -21.95
CA GLY A 92 2.31 -0.35 -21.51
C GLY A 92 1.42 -0.61 -20.29
N SER A 93 1.40 -1.87 -19.84
CA SER A 93 0.48 -2.36 -18.81
C SER A 93 -0.99 -2.29 -19.27
N TYR A 94 -1.95 -2.32 -18.35
CA TYR A 94 -3.36 -2.31 -18.73
C TYR A 94 -3.91 -0.90 -18.99
N ASP A 95 -3.36 0.10 -18.30
CA ASP A 95 -3.76 1.49 -18.37
C ASP A 95 -2.59 2.44 -18.05
N TRP A 96 -2.80 3.73 -18.24
CA TRP A 96 -1.77 4.74 -18.08
C TRP A 96 -1.16 4.77 -16.67
N HIS A 97 -2.00 4.75 -15.64
CA HIS A 97 -1.50 4.81 -14.25
C HIS A 97 -0.76 3.54 -13.85
N SER A 98 -1.17 2.35 -14.31
CA SER A 98 -0.44 1.12 -14.05
C SER A 98 0.97 1.15 -14.67
N SER A 99 1.09 1.74 -15.87
CA SER A 99 2.39 2.00 -16.47
C SER A 99 3.22 2.96 -15.64
N VAL A 100 2.66 4.08 -15.18
CA VAL A 100 3.36 5.08 -14.36
C VAL A 100 3.89 4.48 -13.06
N HIS A 101 3.07 3.75 -12.31
CA HIS A 101 3.56 3.16 -11.06
C HIS A 101 4.45 1.93 -11.28
N GLY A 102 4.37 1.26 -12.43
CA GLY A 102 5.34 0.27 -12.86
C GLY A 102 6.73 0.90 -13.08
N HIS A 103 6.79 2.08 -13.73
CA HIS A 103 8.03 2.86 -13.88
C HIS A 103 8.58 3.31 -12.52
N TRP A 104 7.72 3.81 -11.62
CA TRP A 104 8.12 4.14 -10.25
C TRP A 104 8.72 2.91 -9.55
N MET A 105 8.09 1.75 -9.66
CA MET A 105 8.57 0.52 -9.05
C MET A 105 9.96 0.14 -9.56
N LEU A 106 10.18 0.16 -10.88
CA LEU A 106 11.49 -0.14 -11.46
C LEU A 106 12.57 0.82 -10.96
N LEU A 107 12.28 2.12 -10.90
CA LEU A 107 13.19 3.12 -10.33
C LEU A 107 13.50 2.85 -8.86
N ARG A 108 12.48 2.57 -8.07
CA ARG A 108 12.65 2.26 -6.64
C ARG A 108 13.50 1.03 -6.42
N LEU A 109 13.26 -0.04 -7.21
CA LEU A 109 14.06 -1.26 -7.15
C LEU A 109 15.51 -1.03 -7.58
N LEU A 110 15.72 -0.28 -8.64
CA LEU A 110 17.07 0.04 -9.15
C LEU A 110 17.87 0.88 -8.14
N ARG A 111 17.22 1.80 -7.40
CA ARG A 111 17.86 2.58 -6.34
C ARG A 111 18.24 1.74 -5.13
N LEU A 112 17.36 0.81 -4.72
CA LEU A 112 17.58 -0.02 -3.54
C LEU A 112 18.53 -1.19 -3.82
N PHE A 113 18.53 -1.70 -5.05
CA PHE A 113 19.30 -2.86 -5.48
C PHE A 113 19.96 -2.58 -6.85
N PRO A 114 20.97 -1.71 -6.89
CA PRO A 114 21.56 -1.26 -8.15
C PRO A 114 22.28 -2.38 -8.95
N ASP A 115 22.54 -3.50 -8.29
CA ASP A 115 23.21 -4.68 -8.82
C ASP A 115 22.26 -5.87 -9.04
N LEU A 116 20.94 -5.64 -9.18
CA LEU A 116 20.00 -6.66 -9.63
C LEU A 116 20.40 -7.22 -11.00
N ASN A 117 20.11 -8.49 -11.23
CA ASN A 117 20.30 -9.11 -12.55
C ASN A 117 19.54 -8.35 -13.65
N GLU A 118 18.38 -7.80 -13.31
CA GLU A 118 17.50 -7.04 -14.18
C GLU A 118 17.93 -5.56 -14.36
N ALA A 119 18.93 -5.06 -13.61
CA ALA A 119 19.29 -3.63 -13.59
C ALA A 119 19.61 -3.06 -14.99
N GLY A 120 20.33 -3.81 -15.83
CA GLY A 120 20.63 -3.40 -17.20
C GLY A 120 19.39 -3.31 -18.09
N GLU A 121 18.44 -4.23 -17.94
CA GLU A 121 17.17 -4.21 -18.66
C GLU A 121 16.25 -3.09 -18.17
N ILE A 122 16.18 -2.88 -16.85
CA ILE A 122 15.45 -1.76 -16.25
C ILE A 122 15.92 -0.43 -16.85
N ARG A 123 17.23 -0.19 -16.86
CA ARG A 123 17.80 1.03 -17.44
C ARG A 123 17.44 1.21 -18.91
N ARG A 124 17.53 0.14 -19.70
CA ARG A 124 17.19 0.17 -21.12
C ARG A 124 15.72 0.51 -21.38
N VAL A 125 14.80 -0.05 -20.60
CA VAL A 125 13.37 0.27 -20.69
C VAL A 125 13.10 1.71 -20.28
N LEU A 126 13.66 2.17 -19.16
CA LEU A 126 13.50 3.55 -18.70
C LEU A 126 14.09 4.56 -19.70
N ASP A 127 15.25 4.27 -20.31
CA ASP A 127 15.84 5.11 -21.37
C ASP A 127 14.95 5.20 -22.61
N ALA A 128 14.31 4.10 -23.00
CA ALA A 128 13.42 4.07 -24.16
C ALA A 128 12.09 4.82 -23.92
N HIS A 129 11.57 4.79 -22.70
CA HIS A 129 10.27 5.35 -22.36
C HIS A 129 10.37 6.81 -21.91
N LEU A 130 11.33 7.15 -21.03
CA LEU A 130 11.43 8.48 -20.42
C LEU A 130 12.30 9.43 -21.26
N THR A 131 12.15 9.41 -22.58
CA THR A 131 12.80 10.37 -23.47
C THR A 131 12.12 11.73 -23.41
N ALA A 132 12.85 12.80 -23.80
CA ALA A 132 12.27 14.14 -23.88
C ALA A 132 11.09 14.20 -24.87
N GLU A 133 11.22 13.49 -26.01
CA GLU A 133 10.22 13.42 -27.07
C GLU A 133 8.92 12.74 -26.57
N ASN A 134 9.03 11.57 -25.96
CA ASN A 134 7.88 10.84 -25.45
C ASN A 134 7.15 11.65 -24.38
N LEU A 135 7.89 12.22 -23.43
CA LEU A 135 7.31 13.02 -22.35
C LEU A 135 6.73 14.36 -22.82
N ALA A 136 7.22 14.91 -23.95
CA ALA A 136 6.56 16.05 -24.59
C ALA A 136 5.20 15.68 -25.18
N VAL A 137 5.03 14.48 -25.75
CA VAL A 137 3.73 13.97 -26.21
C VAL A 137 2.77 13.80 -25.03
N GLU A 138 3.23 13.21 -23.93
CA GLU A 138 2.43 13.10 -22.68
C GLU A 138 2.00 14.49 -22.18
N ALA A 139 2.90 15.45 -22.11
CA ALA A 139 2.62 16.81 -21.69
C ALA A 139 1.58 17.48 -22.60
N ALA A 140 1.71 17.31 -23.93
CA ALA A 140 0.74 17.83 -24.91
C ALA A 140 -0.64 17.18 -24.74
N TYR A 141 -0.70 15.89 -24.45
CA TYR A 141 -1.96 15.19 -24.17
C TYR A 141 -2.68 15.79 -22.94
N PHE A 142 -1.95 16.05 -21.87
CA PHE A 142 -2.51 16.76 -20.70
C PHE A 142 -2.96 18.19 -21.04
N GLY A 143 -2.43 18.84 -22.08
CA GLY A 143 -2.85 20.17 -22.56
C GLY A 143 -4.22 20.19 -23.25
N ARG A 144 -4.80 19.03 -23.66
CA ARG A 144 -6.10 18.96 -24.33
C ARG A 144 -7.23 19.34 -23.38
N LYS A 145 -8.27 19.97 -23.94
CA LYS A 145 -9.48 20.35 -23.19
C LYS A 145 -10.20 19.13 -22.60
N GLU A 146 -10.28 18.05 -23.37
CA GLU A 146 -10.94 16.79 -23.03
C GLU A 146 -10.18 16.00 -21.97
N SER A 147 -8.88 16.22 -21.83
CA SER A 147 -8.02 15.52 -20.88
C SER A 147 -8.01 16.15 -19.48
N LYS A 148 -8.83 17.15 -19.19
CA LYS A 148 -8.88 17.77 -17.86
C LYS A 148 -9.15 16.79 -16.71
N PRO A 149 -10.07 15.81 -16.82
CA PRO A 149 -10.30 14.82 -15.76
C PRO A 149 -9.42 13.58 -15.89
N PHE A 150 -8.61 13.45 -16.95
CA PHE A 150 -7.80 12.27 -17.22
C PHE A 150 -6.90 11.94 -16.01
N GLU A 151 -6.99 10.71 -15.52
CA GLU A 151 -6.20 10.16 -14.42
C GLU A 151 -6.35 10.85 -13.05
N ARG A 152 -7.40 11.67 -12.85
CA ARG A 152 -7.60 12.44 -11.63
C ARG A 152 -8.28 11.66 -10.51
N PRO A 153 -7.71 11.63 -9.28
CA PRO A 153 -6.37 12.10 -8.92
C PRO A 153 -5.32 10.97 -8.88
N TYR A 154 -5.70 9.72 -9.14
CA TYR A 154 -4.88 8.53 -8.89
C TYR A 154 -3.59 8.52 -9.72
N GLY A 155 -3.73 8.62 -11.03
CA GLY A 155 -2.57 8.65 -11.93
C GLY A 155 -1.72 9.91 -11.72
N TRP A 156 -2.35 11.06 -11.41
CA TRP A 156 -1.61 12.26 -11.03
C TRP A 156 -0.73 12.04 -9.80
N ALA A 157 -1.26 11.37 -8.78
CA ALA A 157 -0.53 11.05 -7.56
C ALA A 157 0.66 10.13 -7.84
N TRP A 158 0.46 9.08 -8.63
CA TRP A 158 1.54 8.18 -9.01
C TRP A 158 2.61 8.84 -9.88
N LEU A 159 2.24 9.75 -10.78
CA LEU A 159 3.22 10.52 -11.55
C LEU A 159 4.08 11.42 -10.65
N LEU A 160 3.48 12.06 -9.65
CA LEU A 160 4.23 12.83 -8.67
C LEU A 160 5.12 11.93 -7.80
N LYS A 161 4.68 10.71 -7.48
CA LYS A 161 5.50 9.72 -6.76
C LYS A 161 6.70 9.27 -7.60
N LEU A 162 6.50 9.06 -8.92
CA LEU A 162 7.59 8.79 -9.86
C LEU A 162 8.59 9.96 -9.92
N ALA A 163 8.10 11.19 -10.00
CA ALA A 163 8.95 12.37 -10.02
C ALA A 163 9.71 12.57 -8.68
N GLN A 164 9.06 12.26 -7.56
CA GLN A 164 9.70 12.26 -6.23
C GLN A 164 10.84 11.24 -6.16
N GLU A 165 10.65 10.04 -6.72
CA GLU A 165 11.68 8.99 -6.72
C GLU A 165 12.95 9.42 -7.47
N LEU A 166 12.80 10.17 -8.56
CA LEU A 166 13.91 10.72 -9.32
C LEU A 166 14.58 11.93 -8.64
N ASN A 167 13.86 12.62 -7.75
CA ASN A 167 14.37 13.83 -7.12
C ASN A 167 15.54 13.50 -6.17
N GLY A 168 16.67 14.19 -6.38
CA GLY A 168 17.85 14.02 -5.54
C GLY A 168 18.59 12.69 -5.73
N TRP A 169 18.24 11.89 -6.72
CA TRP A 169 19.00 10.69 -7.04
C TRP A 169 20.29 11.02 -7.79
N ASP A 170 21.44 10.72 -7.17
CA ASP A 170 22.75 10.94 -7.75
C ASP A 170 23.16 9.81 -8.71
N ASP A 171 22.46 9.73 -9.83
CA ASP A 171 22.69 8.78 -10.93
C ASP A 171 22.65 9.56 -12.26
N ALA A 172 23.58 9.29 -13.18
CA ALA A 172 23.69 10.02 -14.43
C ALA A 172 22.43 9.90 -15.31
N GLN A 173 21.90 8.67 -15.48
CA GLN A 173 20.66 8.43 -16.23
C GLN A 173 19.46 8.96 -15.47
N GLY A 174 19.42 8.76 -14.15
CA GLY A 174 18.37 9.28 -13.27
C GLY A 174 18.19 10.80 -13.38
N LYS A 175 19.27 11.56 -13.50
CA LYS A 175 19.25 13.01 -13.75
C LYS A 175 18.64 13.37 -15.09
N VAL A 176 18.91 12.58 -16.14
CA VAL A 176 18.31 12.77 -17.47
C VAL A 176 16.81 12.49 -17.41
N TRP A 177 16.39 11.37 -16.82
CA TRP A 177 14.98 11.02 -16.67
C TRP A 177 14.22 12.07 -15.84
N ALA A 178 14.82 12.55 -14.74
CA ALA A 178 14.25 13.62 -13.92
C ALA A 178 14.02 14.91 -14.72
N LYS A 179 15.02 15.33 -15.51
CA LYS A 179 14.93 16.51 -16.38
C LYS A 179 13.81 16.35 -17.41
N ASN A 180 13.74 15.17 -18.05
CA ASN A 180 12.74 14.91 -19.10
C ASN A 180 11.31 14.85 -18.51
N LEU A 181 11.11 14.25 -17.31
CA LEU A 181 9.80 14.11 -16.66
C LEU A 181 9.28 15.44 -16.09
N ARG A 182 10.16 16.37 -15.76
CA ARG A 182 9.85 17.60 -15.06
C ARG A 182 8.69 18.41 -15.67
N PRO A 183 8.63 18.66 -17.01
CA PRO A 183 7.53 19.43 -17.61
C PRO A 183 6.16 18.79 -17.38
N LEU A 184 6.06 17.46 -17.46
CA LEU A 184 4.82 16.74 -17.20
C LEU A 184 4.42 16.81 -15.71
N ALA A 185 5.37 16.65 -14.81
CA ALA A 185 5.13 16.81 -13.38
C ALA A 185 4.65 18.21 -13.01
N ASP A 186 5.24 19.25 -13.62
CA ASP A 186 4.82 20.64 -13.42
C ASP A 186 3.37 20.88 -13.91
N ILE A 187 2.96 20.29 -15.03
CA ILE A 187 1.57 20.34 -15.50
C ILE A 187 0.62 19.68 -14.47
N VAL A 188 1.00 18.55 -13.93
CA VAL A 188 0.19 17.88 -12.91
C VAL A 188 0.09 18.72 -11.64
N VAL A 189 1.17 19.36 -11.18
CA VAL A 189 1.12 20.31 -10.07
C VAL A 189 0.13 21.45 -10.35
N VAL A 190 0.15 22.04 -11.54
CA VAL A 190 -0.81 23.10 -11.94
C VAL A 190 -2.23 22.56 -11.86
N ARG A 191 -2.48 21.33 -12.31
CA ARG A 191 -3.81 20.71 -12.22
C ARG A 191 -4.30 20.53 -10.78
N TYR A 192 -3.42 20.18 -9.84
CA TYR A 192 -3.76 20.17 -8.42
C TYR A 192 -4.18 21.55 -7.93
N LEU A 193 -3.38 22.58 -8.25
CA LEU A 193 -3.63 23.97 -7.86
C LEU A 193 -4.92 24.56 -8.45
N GLU A 194 -5.32 24.09 -9.63
CA GLU A 194 -6.56 24.56 -10.30
C GLU A 194 -7.82 23.80 -9.86
N PHE A 195 -7.68 22.52 -9.57
CA PHE A 195 -8.84 21.65 -9.33
C PHE A 195 -9.28 21.61 -7.86
N PHE A 196 -8.36 21.36 -6.92
CA PHE A 196 -8.75 21.12 -5.54
C PHE A 196 -9.39 22.31 -4.84
N PRO A 197 -9.07 23.60 -5.16
CA PRO A 197 -9.83 24.73 -4.63
C PRO A 197 -11.31 24.76 -5.04
N LYS A 198 -11.67 24.11 -6.15
CA LYS A 198 -13.04 24.02 -6.66
C LYS A 198 -13.82 22.81 -6.14
N GLN A 199 -13.13 21.81 -5.59
CA GLN A 199 -13.76 20.61 -5.03
C GLN A 199 -14.22 20.90 -3.60
N ASN A 200 -15.53 21.03 -3.40
CA ASN A 200 -16.11 21.28 -2.07
C ASN A 200 -16.23 20.02 -1.22
N TYR A 201 -16.38 18.87 -1.84
CA TYR A 201 -16.58 17.60 -1.15
C TYR A 201 -15.52 16.59 -1.56
N PRO A 202 -14.86 15.89 -0.61
CA PRO A 202 -13.92 14.84 -0.95
C PRO A 202 -14.64 13.60 -1.49
N ILE A 203 -13.98 12.87 -2.38
CA ILE A 203 -14.41 11.55 -2.81
C ILE A 203 -13.76 10.53 -1.88
N ARG A 204 -14.59 9.75 -1.18
CA ARG A 204 -14.16 8.80 -0.12
C ARG A 204 -14.32 7.33 -0.54
N THR A 205 -14.27 7.03 -1.83
CA THR A 205 -14.34 5.66 -2.34
C THR A 205 -13.00 4.93 -2.15
N GLY A 206 -13.02 3.61 -2.07
CA GLY A 206 -11.80 2.80 -1.99
C GLY A 206 -11.10 2.54 -3.33
N VAL A 207 -11.39 3.36 -4.35
CA VAL A 207 -10.89 3.20 -5.73
C VAL A 207 -10.29 4.50 -6.27
N HIS A 208 -9.87 4.51 -7.54
CA HIS A 208 -9.08 5.56 -8.20
C HIS A 208 -9.45 7.03 -7.87
N PRO A 209 -10.73 7.46 -7.79
CA PRO A 209 -11.02 8.86 -7.51
C PRO A 209 -10.84 9.28 -6.05
N ASN A 210 -10.28 8.44 -5.16
CA ASN A 210 -10.08 8.75 -3.75
C ASN A 210 -9.25 10.02 -3.54
N THR A 211 -9.88 11.01 -2.88
CA THR A 211 -9.24 12.33 -2.64
C THR A 211 -8.07 12.25 -1.67
N ALA A 212 -8.18 11.46 -0.60
CA ALA A 212 -7.12 11.37 0.40
C ALA A 212 -5.85 10.74 -0.18
N PHE A 213 -5.98 9.66 -0.99
CA PHE A 213 -4.84 9.08 -1.69
C PHE A 213 -4.18 10.09 -2.64
N GLY A 214 -4.98 10.80 -3.46
CA GLY A 214 -4.47 11.82 -4.37
C GLY A 214 -3.65 12.87 -3.65
N LEU A 215 -4.12 13.36 -2.50
CA LEU A 215 -3.42 14.37 -1.70
C LEU A 215 -2.18 13.81 -0.97
N THR A 216 -2.15 12.51 -0.65
CA THR A 216 -1.04 11.88 0.08
C THR A 216 0.27 11.96 -0.72
N PHE A 217 0.29 11.48 -1.95
CA PHE A 217 1.50 11.51 -2.77
C PHE A 217 1.85 12.91 -3.28
N ALA A 218 0.84 13.76 -3.49
CA ALA A 218 1.07 15.17 -3.78
C ALA A 218 1.77 15.87 -2.62
N HIS A 219 1.41 15.59 -1.36
CA HIS A 219 2.09 16.10 -0.18
C HIS A 219 3.55 15.64 -0.12
N ASP A 220 3.79 14.34 -0.30
CA ASP A 220 5.13 13.75 -0.22
C ASP A 220 6.04 14.35 -1.31
N PHE A 221 5.54 14.48 -2.56
CA PHE A 221 6.25 15.14 -3.64
C PHE A 221 6.54 16.62 -3.32
N ALA A 222 5.52 17.38 -2.89
CA ALA A 222 5.68 18.82 -2.61
C ALA A 222 6.74 19.08 -1.54
N ARG A 223 6.76 18.24 -0.49
CA ARG A 223 7.79 18.31 0.57
C ARG A 223 9.19 18.00 0.02
N ALA A 224 9.32 16.95 -0.77
CA ALA A 224 10.60 16.55 -1.36
C ALA A 224 11.13 17.55 -2.39
N ALA A 225 10.23 18.17 -3.16
CA ALA A 225 10.57 19.16 -4.19
C ALA A 225 10.70 20.60 -3.64
N GLY A 226 10.33 20.86 -2.39
CA GLY A 226 10.28 22.21 -1.82
C GLY A 226 9.19 23.10 -2.42
N ASP A 227 8.11 22.51 -3.01
CA ASP A 227 7.00 23.31 -3.54
C ASP A 227 6.05 23.74 -2.41
N SER A 228 6.27 24.98 -1.92
CA SER A 228 5.48 25.55 -0.83
C SER A 228 4.01 25.77 -1.21
N ARG A 229 3.71 26.05 -2.49
CA ARG A 229 2.32 26.30 -2.97
C ARG A 229 1.50 25.01 -2.93
N LEU A 230 2.07 23.92 -3.44
CA LEU A 230 1.39 22.61 -3.42
C LEU A 230 1.30 22.09 -1.98
N THR A 231 2.34 22.29 -1.15
CA THR A 231 2.30 21.93 0.27
C THR A 231 1.16 22.66 0.99
N ALA A 232 1.04 23.97 0.81
CA ALA A 232 0.01 24.78 1.43
C ALA A 232 -1.41 24.34 0.97
N LEU A 233 -1.59 24.11 -0.34
CA LEU A 233 -2.85 23.62 -0.88
C LEU A 233 -3.25 22.28 -0.23
N VAL A 234 -2.34 21.32 -0.18
CA VAL A 234 -2.65 19.99 0.39
C VAL A 234 -3.00 20.11 1.86
N GLN A 235 -2.25 20.88 2.64
CA GLN A 235 -2.54 21.09 4.07
C GLN A 235 -3.89 21.75 4.29
N GLU A 236 -4.21 22.79 3.52
CA GLU A 236 -5.50 23.46 3.59
C GLU A 236 -6.64 22.51 3.25
N ARG A 237 -6.55 21.82 2.10
CA ARG A 237 -7.62 20.95 1.64
C ARG A 237 -7.83 19.72 2.51
N ALA A 238 -6.75 19.08 2.99
CA ALA A 238 -6.84 17.96 3.92
C ALA A 238 -7.53 18.35 5.23
N ARG A 239 -7.16 19.51 5.82
CA ARG A 239 -7.83 20.02 7.02
C ARG A 239 -9.29 20.39 6.78
N PHE A 240 -9.59 21.00 5.63
CA PHE A 240 -10.95 21.35 5.24
C PHE A 240 -11.85 20.12 5.06
N TYR A 241 -11.34 19.07 4.40
CA TYR A 241 -12.12 17.86 4.10
C TYR A 241 -12.26 16.92 5.31
N PHE A 242 -11.19 16.76 6.09
CA PHE A 242 -11.03 15.65 7.01
C PHE A 242 -10.77 16.08 8.47
N GLY A 243 -10.47 17.36 8.68
CA GLY A 243 -10.09 17.84 10.01
C GLY A 243 -11.19 17.67 11.07
N ALA A 244 -12.46 17.74 10.69
CA ALA A 244 -13.60 17.58 11.59
C ALA A 244 -14.10 16.13 11.73
N ASP A 245 -13.58 15.19 10.95
CA ASP A 245 -14.08 13.82 10.90
C ASP A 245 -13.89 13.08 12.24
N ALA A 246 -14.92 12.34 12.63
CA ALA A 246 -15.00 11.57 13.86
C ALA A 246 -15.94 10.38 13.66
N LEU A 247 -15.73 9.28 14.41
CA LEU A 247 -16.61 8.10 14.41
C LEU A 247 -16.89 7.57 13.00
N VAL A 248 -15.83 7.40 12.20
CA VAL A 248 -15.98 6.98 10.81
C VAL A 248 -16.69 5.63 10.66
N PRO A 249 -17.52 5.44 9.60
CA PRO A 249 -18.30 4.22 9.40
C PRO A 249 -17.45 3.06 8.86
N ALA A 250 -16.28 2.81 9.46
CA ALA A 250 -15.31 1.80 9.04
C ALA A 250 -15.86 0.36 9.03
N ALA A 251 -17.00 0.11 9.67
CA ALA A 251 -17.68 -1.18 9.66
C ALA A 251 -18.30 -1.54 8.30
N TRP A 252 -18.44 -0.56 7.39
CA TRP A 252 -18.95 -0.78 6.02
C TRP A 252 -17.87 -1.21 5.04
N GLU A 253 -16.59 -1.11 5.43
CA GLU A 253 -15.49 -1.60 4.62
C GLU A 253 -15.30 -3.13 4.76
N PRO A 254 -14.82 -3.81 3.70
CA PRO A 254 -14.52 -3.24 2.39
C PRO A 254 -15.73 -3.13 1.48
N GLY A 255 -15.69 -2.21 0.51
CA GLY A 255 -16.48 -2.30 -0.71
C GLY A 255 -15.96 -3.42 -1.61
N GLY A 256 -16.82 -3.98 -2.48
CA GLY A 256 -16.50 -5.20 -3.25
C GLY A 256 -15.38 -5.06 -4.28
N ALA A 257 -14.96 -3.84 -4.61
CA ALA A 257 -13.89 -3.56 -5.58
C ALA A 257 -12.83 -2.58 -5.01
N ASP A 258 -12.77 -2.42 -3.69
CA ASP A 258 -11.82 -1.52 -3.05
C ASP A 258 -10.39 -2.06 -3.15
N PHE A 259 -9.45 -1.17 -3.46
CA PHE A 259 -7.99 -1.39 -3.30
C PHE A 259 -7.34 -0.38 -2.34
N PHE A 260 -8.14 0.55 -1.82
CA PHE A 260 -7.85 1.37 -0.64
C PHE A 260 -8.93 1.20 0.42
N SER A 261 -8.54 1.30 1.68
CA SER A 261 -9.48 1.57 2.76
C SER A 261 -9.75 3.08 2.81
N PRO A 262 -10.99 3.56 2.55
CA PRO A 262 -11.31 4.96 2.71
C PRO A 262 -10.90 5.52 4.07
N THR A 263 -11.15 4.76 5.14
CA THR A 263 -10.78 5.13 6.51
C THR A 263 -9.26 5.24 6.70
N LEU A 264 -8.51 4.21 6.32
CA LEU A 264 -7.08 4.18 6.61
C LEU A 264 -6.27 5.11 5.71
N ILE A 265 -6.65 5.29 4.45
CA ILE A 265 -5.95 6.23 3.56
C ILE A 265 -6.19 7.68 3.96
N GLU A 266 -7.36 7.99 4.52
CA GLU A 266 -7.63 9.30 5.12
C GLU A 266 -6.74 9.53 6.35
N ALA A 267 -6.65 8.55 7.25
CA ALA A 267 -5.78 8.65 8.41
C ALA A 267 -4.28 8.73 8.02
N ASP A 268 -3.88 8.06 6.93
CA ASP A 268 -2.51 8.12 6.41
C ASP A 268 -2.18 9.49 5.80
N LEU A 269 -3.14 10.18 5.18
CA LEU A 269 -2.99 11.58 4.80
C LEU A 269 -2.89 12.48 6.04
N MET A 270 -3.81 12.31 6.99
CA MET A 270 -3.92 13.21 8.14
C MET A 270 -2.69 13.14 9.05
N ARG A 271 -2.02 11.98 9.20
CA ARG A 271 -0.76 11.89 9.93
C ARG A 271 0.39 12.72 9.30
N ARG A 272 0.31 12.98 7.99
CA ARG A 272 1.28 13.83 7.26
C ARG A 272 1.02 15.32 7.45
N VAL A 273 -0.25 15.65 7.61
CA VAL A 273 -0.72 17.06 7.67
C VAL A 273 -0.80 17.59 9.09
N LEU A 274 -1.21 16.73 10.01
CA LEU A 274 -1.28 17.06 11.43
C LEU A 274 0.08 16.83 12.11
N GLY A 275 0.45 17.71 13.01
CA GLY A 275 1.67 17.54 13.81
C GLY A 275 1.57 16.35 14.78
N PRO A 276 2.69 15.97 15.40
CA PRO A 276 2.78 14.81 16.30
C PRO A 276 1.87 14.91 17.53
N ASP A 277 1.53 16.13 17.98
CA ASP A 277 0.61 16.34 19.10
C ASP A 277 -0.86 16.34 18.66
N GLU A 278 -1.15 16.80 17.45
CA GLU A 278 -2.52 16.94 16.93
C GLU A 278 -3.06 15.62 16.38
N PHE A 279 -2.22 14.85 15.66
CA PHE A 279 -2.64 13.61 15.01
C PHE A 279 -3.19 12.55 15.97
N PRO A 280 -2.56 12.24 17.11
CA PRO A 280 -3.09 11.24 18.04
C PRO A 280 -4.46 11.60 18.60
N VAL A 281 -4.69 12.89 18.86
CA VAL A 281 -5.99 13.40 19.37
C VAL A 281 -7.07 13.26 18.28
N TRP A 282 -6.75 13.65 17.05
CA TRP A 282 -7.63 13.50 15.91
C TRP A 282 -7.94 12.02 15.65
N PHE A 283 -6.94 11.15 15.64
CA PHE A 283 -7.09 9.72 15.37
C PHE A 283 -7.96 9.00 16.41
N ALA A 284 -7.82 9.36 17.68
CA ALA A 284 -8.62 8.77 18.76
C ALA A 284 -10.12 9.04 18.61
N ARG A 285 -10.51 10.23 18.13
CA ARG A 285 -11.92 10.52 17.84
C ARG A 285 -12.40 9.98 16.51
N PHE A 286 -11.50 9.88 15.54
CA PHE A 286 -11.75 9.38 14.18
C PHE A 286 -12.06 7.88 14.18
N LEU A 287 -11.22 7.07 14.84
CA LEU A 287 -11.35 5.61 14.94
C LEU A 287 -11.16 5.12 16.39
N PRO A 288 -12.12 5.38 17.28
CA PRO A 288 -11.97 5.10 18.73
C PRO A 288 -11.83 3.61 19.06
N GLY A 289 -12.29 2.70 18.18
CA GLY A 289 -12.15 1.26 18.31
C GLY A 289 -10.77 0.70 18.00
N ALA A 290 -9.84 1.52 17.47
CA ALA A 290 -8.54 1.06 16.95
C ALA A 290 -7.72 0.26 17.96
N ALA A 291 -7.70 0.68 19.24
CA ALA A 291 -6.98 -0.03 20.31
C ALA A 291 -7.51 -1.45 20.58
N LYS A 292 -8.75 -1.73 20.22
CA LYS A 292 -9.39 -3.05 20.36
C LYS A 292 -9.38 -3.85 19.04
N GLY A 293 -8.81 -3.30 17.97
CA GLY A 293 -8.89 -3.89 16.64
C GLY A 293 -10.32 -3.91 16.10
N GLU A 294 -11.07 -2.83 16.32
CA GLU A 294 -12.45 -2.66 15.90
C GLU A 294 -12.61 -1.48 14.92
N PRO A 295 -13.54 -1.59 13.94
CA PRO A 295 -14.37 -2.76 13.63
C PRO A 295 -13.56 -3.91 13.02
N LYS A 296 -13.98 -5.15 13.27
CA LYS A 296 -13.30 -6.37 12.75
C LYS A 296 -13.10 -6.34 11.25
N ALA A 297 -14.08 -5.84 10.51
CA ALA A 297 -14.03 -5.72 9.05
C ALA A 297 -12.83 -4.89 8.54
N LEU A 298 -12.35 -3.92 9.31
CA LEU A 298 -11.17 -3.11 8.99
C LEU A 298 -9.87 -3.82 9.37
N PHE A 299 -9.85 -4.53 10.51
CA PHE A 299 -8.65 -5.13 11.11
C PHE A 299 -8.39 -6.58 10.68
N GLN A 300 -9.27 -7.18 9.89
CA GLN A 300 -9.09 -8.51 9.30
C GLN A 300 -8.82 -8.39 7.79
N PRO A 301 -7.93 -9.22 7.23
CA PRO A 301 -7.71 -9.24 5.79
C PRO A 301 -8.99 -9.53 5.02
N ALA A 302 -9.19 -8.80 3.92
CA ALA A 302 -10.25 -9.08 2.97
C ALA A 302 -9.98 -10.43 2.27
N THR A 303 -11.03 -11.21 2.06
CA THR A 303 -10.94 -12.49 1.35
C THR A 303 -11.15 -12.28 -0.14
N VAL A 304 -10.23 -12.77 -0.96
CA VAL A 304 -10.34 -12.76 -2.42
C VAL A 304 -10.82 -14.13 -2.88
N THR A 305 -12.00 -14.19 -3.47
CA THR A 305 -12.63 -15.45 -3.89
C THR A 305 -12.26 -15.86 -5.32
N ASP A 306 -11.95 -14.89 -6.18
CA ASP A 306 -11.49 -15.12 -7.55
C ASP A 306 -10.43 -14.07 -7.92
N ARG A 307 -9.19 -14.50 -8.15
CA ARG A 307 -8.07 -13.64 -8.54
C ARG A 307 -7.95 -13.43 -10.04
N THR A 308 -8.74 -14.12 -10.84
CA THR A 308 -8.81 -13.91 -12.29
C THR A 308 -9.83 -12.84 -12.67
N ASP A 309 -10.73 -12.49 -11.76
CA ASP A 309 -11.64 -11.36 -11.93
C ASP A 309 -10.93 -10.04 -11.65
N PRO A 310 -10.93 -9.09 -12.61
CA PRO A 310 -10.19 -7.84 -12.50
C PRO A 310 -10.69 -6.88 -11.43
N GLN A 311 -11.90 -7.08 -10.89
CA GLN A 311 -12.41 -6.30 -9.77
C GLN A 311 -12.18 -6.98 -8.43
N LEU A 312 -12.39 -8.30 -8.34
CA LEU A 312 -12.21 -9.03 -7.07
C LEU A 312 -10.74 -9.08 -6.65
N VAL A 313 -9.80 -9.12 -7.58
CA VAL A 313 -8.36 -9.05 -7.29
C VAL A 313 -7.93 -7.72 -6.65
N HIS A 314 -8.74 -6.67 -6.76
CA HIS A 314 -8.53 -5.40 -6.04
C HIS A 314 -8.41 -5.60 -4.53
N LEU A 315 -9.07 -6.60 -3.95
CA LEU A 315 -9.01 -6.88 -2.52
C LEU A 315 -7.62 -7.36 -2.05
N ASP A 316 -6.79 -7.94 -2.91
CA ASP A 316 -5.37 -8.17 -2.59
C ASP A 316 -4.61 -6.83 -2.51
N GLY A 317 -4.89 -5.89 -3.41
CA GLY A 317 -4.38 -4.51 -3.32
C GLY A 317 -4.87 -3.77 -2.08
N LEU A 318 -6.12 -3.99 -1.68
CA LEU A 318 -6.66 -3.47 -0.42
C LEU A 318 -5.88 -3.99 0.79
N ASN A 319 -5.55 -5.29 0.82
CA ASN A 319 -4.76 -5.86 1.89
C ASN A 319 -3.36 -5.23 1.94
N LEU A 320 -2.69 -5.02 0.81
CA LEU A 320 -1.41 -4.31 0.76
C LEU A 320 -1.52 -2.86 1.24
N SER A 321 -2.55 -2.14 0.78
CA SER A 321 -2.75 -0.73 1.14
C SER A 321 -3.15 -0.53 2.60
N ARG A 322 -3.98 -1.40 3.15
CA ARG A 322 -4.27 -1.43 4.58
C ARG A 322 -3.02 -1.65 5.41
N ALA A 323 -2.15 -2.57 4.99
CA ALA A 323 -0.91 -2.88 5.69
C ALA A 323 0.03 -1.65 5.76
N TRP A 324 0.28 -0.94 4.65
CA TRP A 324 1.14 0.25 4.71
C TRP A 324 0.52 1.41 5.50
N CYS A 325 -0.80 1.63 5.37
CA CYS A 325 -1.48 2.66 6.14
C CYS A 325 -1.39 2.36 7.64
N MET A 326 -1.71 1.13 8.06
CA MET A 326 -1.66 0.73 9.47
C MET A 326 -0.26 0.87 10.06
N ARG A 327 0.81 0.44 9.35
CA ARG A 327 2.20 0.64 9.79
C ARG A 327 2.55 2.11 9.94
N SER A 328 2.17 2.91 8.97
CA SER A 328 2.46 4.33 8.95
C SER A 328 1.71 5.10 10.04
N ILE A 329 0.45 4.76 10.27
CA ILE A 329 -0.37 5.33 11.35
C ILE A 329 0.22 4.93 12.71
N ALA A 330 0.53 3.65 12.90
CA ALA A 330 1.15 3.16 14.13
C ALA A 330 2.46 3.90 14.44
N ALA A 331 3.32 4.09 13.45
CA ALA A 331 4.58 4.81 13.61
C ALA A 331 4.40 6.29 14.00
N ALA A 332 3.30 6.92 13.56
CA ALA A 332 2.97 8.31 13.88
C ALA A 332 2.31 8.50 15.25
N LEU A 333 1.86 7.42 15.88
CA LEU A 333 1.30 7.47 17.22
C LEU A 333 2.39 7.38 18.29
N PRO A 334 2.22 7.98 19.49
CA PRO A 334 3.14 7.81 20.62
C PRO A 334 3.39 6.34 20.94
N LEU A 335 4.59 6.00 21.42
CA LEU A 335 4.98 4.61 21.72
C LEU A 335 4.00 3.89 22.67
N GLN A 336 3.43 4.62 23.63
CA GLN A 336 2.50 4.08 24.62
C GLN A 336 1.04 4.08 24.14
N ASN A 337 0.77 4.52 22.92
CA ASN A 337 -0.59 4.55 22.40
C ASN A 337 -1.10 3.11 22.20
N PRO A 338 -2.23 2.73 22.84
CA PRO A 338 -2.70 1.34 22.80
C PRO A 338 -3.13 0.86 21.40
N ALA A 339 -3.41 1.77 20.47
CA ALA A 339 -3.77 1.40 19.10
C ALA A 339 -2.58 0.89 18.28
N ARG A 340 -1.31 1.22 18.66
CA ARG A 340 -0.12 0.80 17.90
C ARG A 340 -0.05 -0.70 17.71
N ALA A 341 -0.11 -1.47 18.80
CA ALA A 341 0.02 -2.93 18.76
C ALA A 341 -1.07 -3.58 17.90
N ALA A 342 -2.31 -3.09 17.99
CA ALA A 342 -3.41 -3.59 17.18
C ALA A 342 -3.22 -3.29 15.68
N LEU A 343 -2.74 -2.09 15.34
CA LEU A 343 -2.44 -1.68 13.97
C LEU A 343 -1.26 -2.48 13.39
N GLU A 344 -0.17 -2.62 14.13
CA GLU A 344 1.03 -3.36 13.71
C GLU A 344 0.70 -4.84 13.46
N ALA A 345 0.06 -5.50 14.42
CA ALA A 345 -0.36 -6.90 14.26
C ALA A 345 -1.36 -7.10 13.12
N SER A 346 -2.25 -6.13 12.88
CA SER A 346 -3.18 -6.19 11.76
C SER A 346 -2.46 -5.96 10.43
N ALA A 347 -1.53 -5.01 10.37
CA ALA A 347 -0.73 -4.75 9.18
C ALA A 347 0.03 -6.00 8.72
N ASP A 348 0.63 -6.75 9.65
CA ASP A 348 1.37 -7.97 9.33
C ASP A 348 0.44 -9.06 8.77
N ARG A 349 -0.76 -9.24 9.34
CA ARG A 349 -1.75 -10.17 8.80
C ARG A 349 -2.19 -9.80 7.38
N HIS A 350 -2.46 -8.52 7.13
CA HIS A 350 -2.86 -8.04 5.80
C HIS A 350 -1.73 -8.21 4.78
N ALA A 351 -0.50 -7.85 5.15
CA ALA A 351 0.67 -8.02 4.30
C ALA A 351 0.90 -9.50 3.94
N THR A 352 0.86 -10.40 4.93
CA THR A 352 1.03 -11.84 4.71
C THR A 352 -0.06 -12.40 3.78
N ALA A 353 -1.32 -11.98 3.97
CA ALA A 353 -2.43 -12.47 3.16
C ALA A 353 -2.31 -12.08 1.67
N ALA A 354 -1.74 -10.90 1.37
CA ALA A 354 -1.67 -10.42 -0.01
C ALA A 354 -0.33 -10.73 -0.71
N LEU A 355 0.80 -10.67 0.01
CA LEU A 355 2.13 -10.86 -0.60
C LEU A 355 2.30 -12.22 -1.27
N ALA A 356 1.65 -13.26 -0.74
CA ALA A 356 1.65 -14.60 -1.32
C ALA A 356 1.01 -14.66 -2.73
N HIS A 357 0.26 -13.63 -3.12
CA HIS A 357 -0.54 -13.60 -4.35
C HIS A 357 -0.12 -12.51 -5.35
N VAL A 358 0.93 -11.76 -5.07
CA VAL A 358 1.42 -10.68 -5.96
C VAL A 358 1.92 -11.21 -7.30
N ALA A 359 2.53 -12.40 -7.30
CA ALA A 359 3.01 -13.09 -8.50
C ALA A 359 2.17 -14.35 -8.71
N SER A 360 0.88 -14.19 -9.02
CA SER A 360 -0.10 -15.27 -9.14
C SER A 360 -0.10 -15.97 -10.49
N GLY A 361 0.56 -15.40 -11.51
CA GLY A 361 0.51 -15.85 -12.90
C GLY A 361 -0.65 -15.24 -13.71
N ASP A 362 -1.56 -14.51 -13.08
CA ASP A 362 -2.67 -13.85 -13.77
C ASP A 362 -2.41 -12.36 -13.99
N TYR A 363 -2.57 -11.89 -15.23
CA TYR A 363 -2.28 -10.51 -15.64
C TYR A 363 -3.22 -9.49 -14.98
N ALA A 364 -4.43 -9.88 -14.60
CA ALA A 364 -5.38 -8.98 -13.93
C ALA A 364 -4.83 -8.40 -12.63
N GLY A 365 -4.03 -9.17 -11.88
CA GLY A 365 -3.34 -8.72 -10.67
C GLY A 365 -1.90 -8.28 -10.93
N GLU A 366 -1.14 -9.07 -11.72
CA GLU A 366 0.30 -8.89 -11.86
C GLU A 366 0.73 -7.54 -12.43
N HIS A 367 -0.10 -6.91 -13.29
CA HIS A 367 0.28 -5.64 -13.93
C HIS A 367 0.36 -4.46 -12.95
N TRP A 368 -0.16 -4.59 -11.70
CA TRP A 368 -0.19 -3.48 -10.74
C TRP A 368 0.12 -3.84 -9.28
N LEU A 369 -0.26 -5.05 -8.79
CA LEU A 369 -0.07 -5.45 -7.38
C LEU A 369 1.38 -5.39 -6.93
N ALA A 370 2.33 -5.68 -7.82
CA ALA A 370 3.76 -5.65 -7.50
C ALA A 370 4.23 -4.26 -7.06
N SER A 371 3.70 -3.17 -7.63
CA SER A 371 4.05 -1.81 -7.20
C SER A 371 3.51 -1.49 -5.80
N PHE A 372 2.32 -1.99 -5.44
CA PHE A 372 1.78 -1.87 -4.08
C PHE A 372 2.62 -2.66 -3.09
N ALA A 373 3.07 -3.87 -3.46
CA ALA A 373 3.97 -4.68 -2.63
C ALA A 373 5.32 -3.99 -2.41
N VAL A 374 5.93 -3.43 -3.47
CA VAL A 374 7.18 -2.68 -3.35
C VAL A 374 6.99 -1.45 -2.47
N TYR A 375 5.88 -0.72 -2.61
CA TYR A 375 5.58 0.42 -1.74
C TYR A 375 5.49 0.00 -0.27
N LEU A 376 4.69 -1.02 0.04
CA LEU A 376 4.56 -1.58 1.40
C LEU A 376 5.90 -2.00 2.01
N LEU A 377 6.76 -2.65 1.21
CA LEU A 377 7.99 -3.28 1.72
C LEU A 377 9.18 -2.32 1.76
N SER A 378 9.14 -1.21 1.01
CA SER A 378 10.26 -0.28 0.88
C SER A 378 10.02 1.11 1.47
N ASP A 379 8.76 1.54 1.62
CA ASP A 379 8.40 2.85 2.18
C ASP A 379 8.22 2.70 3.69
N ARG A 380 9.30 2.86 4.45
CA ARG A 380 9.24 2.80 5.92
C ARG A 380 9.07 4.19 6.49
N PRO A 381 8.16 4.40 7.45
CA PRO A 381 8.07 5.65 8.19
C PRO A 381 9.41 5.94 8.89
N GLY A 382 10.04 7.06 8.56
CA GLY A 382 11.29 7.50 9.19
C GLY A 382 12.57 7.33 8.36
N ASN A 383 12.48 6.82 7.14
CA ASN A 383 13.57 6.87 6.15
C ASN A 383 13.39 8.02 5.18
#